data_54cc4dc3868cc15ebcbba5ccd7080ea9
#
_entry.id   54cc4dc3868cc15ebcbba5ccd7080ea9
#
_cell.length_a   1.000
_cell.length_b   1.000
_cell.length_c   1.000
_cell.angle_alpha   90.00
_cell.angle_beta   90.00
_cell.angle_gamma   90.00
#
_symmetry.space_group_name_H-M   'P 1'
#
loop_
_entity.id
_entity.type
_entity.pdbx_description
1 polymer ?
#
loop_
_entity_poly.entity_id
_entity_poly.type
_entity_poly.pdbx_seq_one_letter_code
_entity_poly.pdbx_strand_id
1 'polypeptide(L)'
;AMKQWAVEKGATHYTHWFQPLTGVTAEKHDSFITAPRPDGTILMEFSGKELIKGEPDASSFPSGGLRATFEARGYTAWDCTSPAFVREDAAGAILCIPTAFCSYTGEALDMKTPLLRSMEAIKTQSLRLLKLFGNTTSKKITPSVGPEQEYFLVDAAKFEERKDLIYTGRTLFG
;
A
#
# COMPACT_ATOMS: atom_id res chain seq x y z
N ALA A 1 -2.69 -7.72 -19.48
CA ALA A 1 -1.82 -6.56 -19.63
C ALA A 1 -0.80 -6.50 -18.49
N MET A 2 -1.17 -6.25 -17.20
CA MET A 2 -0.25 -6.06 -16.06
C MET A 2 0.72 -7.24 -15.86
N LYS A 3 0.23 -8.49 -15.84
CA LYS A 3 1.07 -9.67 -15.71
C LYS A 3 2.12 -9.75 -16.81
N GLN A 4 1.68 -9.64 -18.06
CA GLN A 4 2.58 -9.74 -19.22
C GLN A 4 3.68 -8.67 -19.13
N TRP A 5 3.31 -7.45 -18.84
CA TRP A 5 4.26 -6.36 -18.62
C TRP A 5 5.26 -6.65 -17.49
N ALA A 6 4.79 -7.20 -16.35
CA ALA A 6 5.67 -7.55 -15.23
C ALA A 6 6.62 -8.71 -15.60
N VAL A 7 6.12 -9.73 -16.29
CA VAL A 7 6.94 -10.87 -16.74
C VAL A 7 8.00 -10.42 -17.76
N GLU A 8 7.67 -9.52 -18.67
CA GLU A 8 8.63 -8.90 -19.60
C GLU A 8 9.73 -8.12 -18.88
N LYS A 9 9.44 -7.63 -17.65
CA LYS A 9 10.41 -7.00 -16.72
C LYS A 9 11.12 -8.01 -15.81
N GLY A 10 10.93 -9.31 -16.02
CA GLY A 10 11.58 -10.35 -15.24
C GLY A 10 10.90 -10.69 -13.91
N ALA A 11 9.74 -10.13 -13.62
CA ALA A 11 9.03 -10.43 -12.37
C ALA A 11 8.48 -11.87 -12.39
N THR A 12 8.73 -12.60 -11.32
CA THR A 12 8.26 -13.98 -11.10
C THR A 12 7.22 -14.06 -9.99
N HIS A 13 7.10 -13.02 -9.20
CA HIS A 13 6.19 -12.92 -8.06
C HIS A 13 5.51 -11.57 -8.04
N TYR A 14 4.43 -11.47 -7.29
CA TYR A 14 3.79 -10.21 -6.96
C TYR A 14 3.59 -10.10 -5.45
N THR A 15 3.48 -8.88 -4.94
CA THR A 15 3.28 -8.61 -3.53
C THR A 15 2.33 -7.44 -3.32
N HIS A 16 1.67 -7.43 -2.19
CA HIS A 16 0.96 -6.27 -1.67
C HIS A 16 1.97 -5.19 -1.28
N TRP A 17 1.73 -3.97 -1.71
CA TRP A 17 2.55 -2.82 -1.36
C TRP A 17 1.76 -1.85 -0.50
N PHE A 18 2.09 -1.78 0.77
CA PHE A 18 1.47 -0.86 1.71
C PHE A 18 2.30 0.42 1.85
N GLN A 19 1.64 1.57 1.81
CA GLN A 19 2.26 2.86 2.07
C GLN A 19 1.51 3.59 3.21
N PRO A 20 2.21 4.40 4.02
CA PRO A 20 3.64 4.71 3.97
C PRO A 20 4.46 3.68 4.77
N LEU A 21 5.13 2.80 4.08
CA LEU A 21 6.05 1.87 4.70
C LEU A 21 7.41 2.03 4.03
N THR A 22 8.35 2.58 4.76
CA THR A 22 9.69 2.83 4.28
C THR A 22 10.39 1.51 3.97
N GLY A 23 10.42 1.14 2.69
CA GLY A 23 11.24 0.04 2.19
C GLY A 23 10.81 -1.37 2.56
N VAL A 24 9.69 -1.54 3.26
CA VAL A 24 9.19 -2.86 3.66
C VAL A 24 8.01 -3.24 2.77
N THR A 25 8.13 -4.38 2.09
CA THR A 25 7.00 -5.03 1.43
C THR A 25 6.19 -5.80 2.48
N ALA A 26 4.92 -6.01 2.23
CA ALA A 26 4.19 -7.05 2.94
C ALA A 26 4.94 -8.38 2.78
N GLU A 27 5.04 -9.17 3.82
CA GLU A 27 5.79 -10.43 3.80
C GLU A 27 5.22 -11.47 2.84
N LYS A 28 4.02 -11.26 2.33
CA LYS A 28 3.34 -12.19 1.46
C LYS A 28 3.68 -11.93 0.00
N HIS A 29 4.39 -12.86 -0.57
CA HIS A 29 4.76 -12.91 -1.98
C HIS A 29 4.03 -14.07 -2.65
N ASP A 30 3.16 -13.75 -3.59
CA ASP A 30 2.49 -14.75 -4.39
C ASP A 30 3.23 -14.97 -5.70
N SER A 31 3.46 -16.23 -6.03
CA SER A 31 4.11 -16.64 -7.28
C SER A 31 3.12 -16.64 -8.43
N PHE A 32 3.59 -16.29 -9.62
CA PHE A 32 2.82 -16.46 -10.85
C PHE A 32 2.77 -17.92 -11.33
N ILE A 33 3.38 -18.84 -10.61
CA ILE A 33 3.53 -20.23 -11.00
C ILE A 33 2.30 -21.03 -10.58
N THR A 34 1.68 -21.74 -11.54
CA THR A 34 0.65 -22.74 -11.25
C THR A 34 1.25 -24.11 -10.93
N ALA A 35 0.44 -25.01 -10.36
CA ALA A 35 0.84 -26.40 -10.21
C ALA A 35 1.24 -26.99 -11.56
N PRO A 36 2.28 -27.86 -11.61
CA PRO A 36 2.68 -28.52 -12.85
C PRO A 36 1.52 -29.27 -13.50
N ARG A 37 1.39 -29.14 -14.81
CA ARG A 37 0.43 -29.93 -15.59
C ARG A 37 0.86 -31.40 -15.65
N PRO A 38 -0.03 -32.32 -16.04
CA PRO A 38 0.31 -33.74 -16.20
C PRO A 38 1.46 -33.98 -17.18
N ASP A 39 1.69 -33.08 -18.12
CA ASP A 39 2.81 -33.12 -19.09
C ASP A 39 4.13 -32.56 -18.55
N GLY A 40 4.16 -32.14 -17.25
CA GLY A 40 5.33 -31.57 -16.61
C GLY A 40 5.56 -30.09 -16.95
N THR A 41 4.72 -29.45 -17.73
CA THR A 41 4.84 -28.03 -18.06
C THR A 41 4.32 -27.18 -16.88
N ILE A 42 5.04 -26.10 -16.59
CA ILE A 42 4.65 -25.10 -15.58
C ILE A 42 4.17 -23.87 -16.32
N LEU A 43 2.97 -23.42 -16.02
CA LEU A 43 2.46 -22.17 -16.55
C LEU A 43 2.58 -21.07 -15.49
N MET A 44 2.97 -19.92 -15.95
CA MET A 44 2.86 -18.71 -15.17
C MET A 44 1.45 -18.13 -15.37
N GLU A 45 0.54 -18.44 -14.48
CA GLU A 45 -0.82 -17.90 -14.51
C GLU A 45 -1.05 -16.88 -13.39
N PHE A 46 -1.62 -15.77 -13.80
CA PHE A 46 -2.10 -14.72 -12.92
C PHE A 46 -3.38 -14.19 -13.53
N SER A 47 -4.51 -14.54 -12.96
CA SER A 47 -5.82 -14.11 -13.46
C SER A 47 -6.27 -12.83 -12.76
N GLY A 48 -7.11 -12.05 -13.44
CA GLY A 48 -7.73 -10.88 -12.83
C GLY A 48 -8.62 -11.24 -11.62
N LYS A 49 -9.01 -12.52 -11.48
CA LYS A 49 -9.79 -13.01 -10.33
C LYS A 49 -8.95 -13.04 -9.04
N GLU A 50 -7.66 -13.30 -9.15
CA GLU A 50 -6.75 -13.28 -8.01
C GLU A 50 -6.47 -11.87 -7.52
N LEU A 51 -6.47 -10.90 -8.43
CA LEU A 51 -6.39 -9.48 -8.09
C LEU A 51 -7.63 -8.94 -7.37
N ILE A 52 -8.80 -9.57 -7.57
CA ILE A 52 -10.06 -9.13 -6.97
C ILE A 52 -10.24 -9.72 -5.57
N LYS A 53 -9.63 -10.85 -5.29
CA LYS A 53 -9.66 -11.48 -3.98
C LYS A 53 -8.67 -10.77 -3.06
N GLY A 54 -9.15 -9.77 -2.33
CA GLY A 54 -8.45 -9.26 -1.17
C GLY A 54 -8.31 -10.36 -0.12
N GLU A 55 -7.25 -10.39 0.64
CA GLU A 55 -7.12 -11.29 1.76
C GLU A 55 -8.02 -10.86 2.90
N PRO A 56 -8.79 -11.79 3.50
CA PRO A 56 -9.77 -11.46 4.53
C PRO A 56 -9.14 -11.24 5.91
N ASP A 57 -7.83 -11.06 6.02
CA ASP A 57 -7.15 -10.87 7.29
C ASP A 57 -6.02 -9.82 7.22
N ALA A 58 -5.52 -9.44 8.39
CA ALA A 58 -4.42 -8.51 8.55
C ALA A 58 -3.04 -9.19 8.59
N SER A 59 -2.93 -10.47 8.26
CA SER A 59 -1.69 -11.23 8.39
C SER A 59 -0.58 -10.72 7.47
N SER A 60 -0.95 -10.12 6.34
CA SER A 60 -0.03 -9.46 5.42
C SER A 60 0.29 -8.01 5.78
N PHE A 61 -0.28 -7.49 6.87
CA PHE A 61 -0.04 -6.11 7.30
C PHE A 61 1.26 -6.05 8.11
N PRO A 62 2.24 -5.20 7.79
CA PRO A 62 3.57 -5.22 8.43
C PRO A 62 3.57 -4.93 9.93
N SER A 63 2.55 -4.22 10.43
CA SER A 63 2.31 -3.98 11.86
C SER A 63 1.35 -4.99 12.47
N GLY A 64 0.87 -5.95 11.67
CA GLY A 64 -0.13 -6.93 12.04
C GLY A 64 0.44 -8.06 12.89
N GLY A 65 0.64 -7.85 14.19
CA GLY A 65 0.75 -8.95 15.13
C GLY A 65 -0.59 -9.67 15.32
N LEU A 66 -0.58 -10.78 16.06
CA LEU A 66 -1.78 -11.56 16.41
C LEU A 66 -2.95 -10.69 16.88
N ARG A 67 -2.68 -9.62 17.61
CA ARG A 67 -3.68 -8.68 18.10
C ARG A 67 -4.35 -7.89 16.98
N ALA A 68 -3.57 -7.38 16.03
CA ALA A 68 -4.14 -6.66 14.90
C ALA A 68 -5.02 -7.57 14.03
N THR A 69 -4.65 -8.84 13.87
CA THR A 69 -5.44 -9.83 13.15
C THR A 69 -6.77 -10.14 13.85
N PHE A 70 -6.79 -10.15 15.17
CA PHE A 70 -8.01 -10.40 15.95
C PHE A 70 -8.92 -9.17 16.05
N GLU A 71 -8.34 -7.98 16.19
CA GLU A 71 -9.09 -6.73 16.40
C GLU A 71 -9.50 -6.07 15.09
N ALA A 72 -8.67 -6.14 14.07
CA ALA A 72 -8.93 -5.55 12.76
C ALA A 72 -9.51 -6.58 11.79
N ARG A 73 -10.77 -6.91 11.97
CA ARG A 73 -11.52 -7.71 11.00
C ARG A 73 -11.72 -6.90 9.73
N GLY A 74 -10.89 -7.17 8.73
CA GLY A 74 -10.92 -6.44 7.49
C GLY A 74 -10.35 -7.27 6.35
N TYR A 75 -10.20 -6.61 5.23
CA TYR A 75 -9.62 -7.19 4.03
C TYR A 75 -8.66 -6.20 3.39
N THR A 76 -7.71 -6.74 2.64
CA THR A 76 -6.86 -5.96 1.74
C THR A 76 -7.60 -5.71 0.44
N ALA A 77 -7.52 -4.50 -0.07
CA ALA A 77 -8.07 -4.11 -1.36
C ALA A 77 -6.98 -3.49 -2.22
N TRP A 78 -6.99 -3.79 -3.51
CA TRP A 78 -6.06 -3.17 -4.44
C TRP A 78 -6.40 -1.68 -4.61
N ASP A 79 -5.36 -0.84 -4.52
CA ASP A 79 -5.50 0.58 -4.82
C ASP A 79 -5.34 0.80 -6.32
N CYS A 80 -6.47 0.90 -7.01
CA CYS A 80 -6.51 1.16 -8.46
C CYS A 80 -6.14 2.61 -8.82
N THR A 81 -5.92 3.49 -7.86
CA THR A 81 -5.56 4.89 -8.10
C THR A 81 -4.06 5.13 -8.16
N SER A 82 -3.28 4.19 -7.64
CA SER A 82 -1.82 4.21 -7.62
C SER A 82 -1.25 3.23 -8.65
N PRO A 83 -0.17 3.58 -9.35
CA PRO A 83 0.44 2.68 -10.33
C PRO A 83 1.11 1.48 -9.65
N ALA A 84 0.94 0.30 -10.20
CA ALA A 84 1.77 -0.85 -9.89
C ALA A 84 3.17 -0.65 -10.49
N PHE A 85 4.18 -1.18 -9.84
CA PHE A 85 5.57 -1.06 -10.28
C PHE A 85 6.34 -2.36 -10.06
N VAL A 86 7.45 -2.50 -10.74
CA VAL A 86 8.37 -3.63 -10.54
C VAL A 86 9.55 -3.15 -9.71
N ARG A 87 9.82 -3.86 -8.62
CA ARG A 87 11.02 -3.70 -7.81
C ARG A 87 12.01 -4.79 -8.18
N GLU A 88 13.23 -4.40 -8.46
CA GLU A 88 14.35 -5.29 -8.73
C GLU A 88 15.32 -5.27 -7.54
N ASP A 89 15.75 -6.43 -7.12
CA ASP A 89 16.78 -6.61 -6.11
C ASP A 89 17.68 -7.80 -6.45
N ALA A 90 18.63 -8.13 -5.57
CA ALA A 90 19.56 -9.22 -5.78
C ALA A 90 18.90 -10.61 -5.90
N ALA A 91 17.69 -10.77 -5.39
CA ALA A 91 16.91 -12.00 -5.44
C ALA A 91 16.03 -12.13 -6.70
N GLY A 92 15.86 -11.03 -7.45
CA GLY A 92 15.07 -11.01 -8.68
C GLY A 92 14.13 -9.81 -8.76
N ALA A 93 13.12 -9.93 -9.63
CA ALA A 93 12.14 -8.88 -9.85
C ALA A 93 10.76 -9.29 -9.30
N ILE A 94 10.10 -8.35 -8.62
CA ILE A 94 8.80 -8.55 -7.98
C ILE A 94 7.83 -7.46 -8.43
N LEU A 95 6.64 -7.85 -8.84
CA LEU A 95 5.55 -6.92 -9.10
C LEU A 95 4.95 -6.43 -7.77
N CYS A 96 5.06 -5.14 -7.51
CA CYS A 96 4.46 -4.48 -6.36
C CYS A 96 3.13 -3.84 -6.76
N ILE A 97 2.05 -4.26 -6.12
CA ILE A 97 0.71 -3.73 -6.36
C ILE A 97 0.25 -2.93 -5.14
N PRO A 98 0.02 -1.62 -5.27
CA PRO A 98 -0.44 -0.79 -4.17
C PRO A 98 -1.73 -1.32 -3.55
N THR A 99 -1.79 -1.34 -2.24
CA THR A 99 -2.85 -1.99 -1.47
C THR A 99 -3.33 -1.06 -0.35
N ALA A 100 -4.62 -1.11 -0.05
CA ALA A 100 -5.26 -0.48 1.09
C ALA A 100 -5.84 -1.55 2.01
N PHE A 101 -6.02 -1.24 3.29
CA PHE A 101 -6.62 -2.13 4.27
C PHE A 101 -7.88 -1.50 4.87
N CYS A 102 -8.99 -2.20 4.75
CA CYS A 102 -10.32 -1.73 5.14
C CYS A 102 -11.05 -2.76 6.00
N SER A 103 -11.90 -2.30 6.91
CA SER A 103 -12.86 -3.17 7.61
C SER A 103 -13.95 -3.67 6.66
N TYR A 104 -14.70 -4.68 7.07
CA TYR A 104 -15.86 -5.17 6.31
C TYR A 104 -16.98 -4.12 6.16
N THR A 105 -17.03 -3.15 7.05
CA THR A 105 -17.96 -2.02 7.01
C THR A 105 -17.45 -0.83 6.20
N GLY A 106 -16.22 -0.93 5.67
CA GLY A 106 -15.59 0.09 4.84
C GLY A 106 -14.81 1.16 5.59
N GLU A 107 -14.56 0.96 6.87
CA GLU A 107 -13.71 1.85 7.68
C GLU A 107 -12.25 1.67 7.30
N ALA A 108 -11.49 2.76 7.31
CA ALA A 108 -10.07 2.71 7.04
C ALA A 108 -9.32 2.10 8.22
N LEU A 109 -8.53 1.07 7.96
CA LEU A 109 -7.63 0.43 8.93
C LEU A 109 -6.16 0.75 8.68
N ASP A 110 -5.86 1.48 7.62
CA ASP A 110 -4.55 1.98 7.27
C ASP A 110 -4.52 3.52 7.20
N MET A 111 -3.34 4.08 7.05
CA MET A 111 -3.16 5.53 6.92
C MET A 111 -3.41 6.04 5.49
N LYS A 112 -3.37 5.17 4.50
CA LYS A 112 -3.50 5.51 3.08
C LYS A 112 -4.94 5.75 2.66
N THR A 113 -5.89 4.96 3.15
CA THR A 113 -7.30 5.05 2.77
C THR A 113 -7.91 6.42 3.08
N PRO A 114 -7.69 7.06 4.24
CA PRO A 114 -8.16 8.42 4.48
C PRO A 114 -7.59 9.43 3.49
N LEU A 115 -6.32 9.33 3.15
CA LEU A 115 -5.68 10.18 2.14
C LEU A 115 -6.34 10.00 0.77
N LEU A 116 -6.51 8.80 0.29
CA LEU A 116 -7.15 8.52 -1.01
C LEU A 116 -8.58 9.05 -1.07
N ARG A 117 -9.35 8.88 0.01
CA ARG A 117 -10.72 9.42 0.13
C ARG A 117 -10.73 10.95 0.10
N SER A 118 -9.79 11.60 0.79
CA SER A 118 -9.68 13.06 0.77
C SER A 118 -9.32 13.60 -0.62
N MET A 119 -8.44 12.92 -1.33
CA MET A 119 -8.07 13.26 -2.71
C MET A 119 -9.27 13.15 -3.66
N GLU A 120 -10.09 12.12 -3.53
CA GLU A 120 -11.32 11.97 -4.34
C GLU A 120 -12.37 13.03 -4.00
N ALA A 121 -12.51 13.38 -2.73
CA ALA A 121 -13.39 14.46 -2.30
C ALA A 121 -12.97 15.82 -2.89
N ILE A 122 -11.68 16.17 -2.80
CA ILE A 122 -11.12 17.38 -3.39
C ILE A 122 -11.34 17.40 -4.92
N LYS A 123 -11.01 16.33 -5.61
CA LYS A 123 -11.21 16.18 -7.05
C LYS A 123 -12.66 16.49 -7.42
N THR A 124 -13.60 15.89 -6.73
CA THR A 124 -15.04 16.05 -7.01
C THR A 124 -15.49 17.51 -6.82
N GLN A 125 -15.13 18.13 -5.70
CA GLN A 125 -15.55 19.51 -5.42
C GLN A 125 -14.84 20.52 -6.33
N SER A 126 -13.56 20.30 -6.62
CA SER A 126 -12.82 21.19 -7.53
C SER A 126 -13.34 21.12 -8.96
N LEU A 127 -13.74 19.94 -9.45
CA LEU A 127 -14.40 19.84 -10.77
C LEU A 127 -15.73 20.58 -10.82
N ARG A 128 -16.50 20.54 -9.71
CA ARG A 128 -17.74 21.34 -9.62
C ARG A 128 -17.46 22.84 -9.69
N LEU A 129 -16.43 23.29 -8.96
CA LEU A 129 -16.02 24.71 -8.98
C LEU A 129 -15.55 25.13 -10.37
N LEU A 130 -14.70 24.35 -11.01
CA LEU A 130 -14.20 24.65 -12.36
C LEU A 130 -15.33 24.80 -13.39
N LYS A 131 -16.38 24.00 -13.29
CA LYS A 131 -17.56 24.14 -14.16
C LYS A 131 -18.24 25.51 -14.02
N LEU A 132 -18.29 26.06 -12.82
CA LEU A 132 -18.85 27.40 -12.58
C LEU A 132 -18.00 28.50 -13.23
N PHE A 133 -16.70 28.26 -13.41
CA PHE A 133 -15.80 29.15 -14.17
C PHE A 133 -15.74 28.84 -15.67
N GLY A 134 -16.67 28.04 -16.18
CA GLY A 134 -16.77 27.72 -17.62
C GLY A 134 -15.82 26.61 -18.11
N ASN A 135 -15.06 25.98 -17.24
CA ASN A 135 -14.23 24.85 -17.65
C ASN A 135 -15.06 23.56 -17.73
N THR A 136 -15.32 23.11 -18.95
CA THR A 136 -16.08 21.89 -19.23
C THR A 136 -15.21 20.74 -19.76
N THR A 137 -13.90 20.99 -19.98
CA THR A 137 -12.98 20.03 -20.60
C THR A 137 -12.20 19.21 -19.59
N SER A 138 -11.90 19.74 -18.42
CA SER A 138 -11.18 19.03 -17.37
C SER A 138 -12.00 17.86 -16.81
N LYS A 139 -11.40 16.65 -16.84
CA LYS A 139 -12.04 15.41 -16.37
C LYS A 139 -11.47 14.92 -15.03
N LYS A 140 -10.29 15.39 -14.68
CA LYS A 140 -9.59 14.96 -13.46
C LYS A 140 -8.80 16.11 -12.86
N ILE A 141 -8.81 16.19 -11.54
CA ILE A 141 -7.92 17.04 -10.75
C ILE A 141 -7.19 16.11 -9.78
N THR A 142 -5.90 16.29 -9.67
CA THR A 142 -5.06 15.51 -8.75
C THR A 142 -4.34 16.49 -7.85
N PRO A 143 -4.58 16.43 -6.53
CA PRO A 143 -3.79 17.20 -5.58
C PRO A 143 -2.37 16.60 -5.51
N SER A 144 -1.39 17.46 -5.36
CA SER A 144 0.00 17.07 -5.11
C SER A 144 0.31 17.29 -3.63
N VAL A 145 1.04 16.37 -3.03
CA VAL A 145 1.54 16.47 -1.67
C VAL A 145 3.02 16.12 -1.65
N GLY A 146 3.81 16.92 -0.93
CA GLY A 146 5.22 16.65 -0.68
C GLY A 146 5.40 16.30 0.79
N PRO A 147 5.69 15.03 1.14
CA PRO A 147 6.02 14.67 2.51
C PRO A 147 7.36 15.26 2.92
N GLU A 148 7.42 15.75 4.16
CA GLU A 148 8.65 16.23 4.78
C GLU A 148 8.93 15.41 6.03
N GLN A 149 10.21 15.26 6.34
CA GLN A 149 10.67 14.68 7.60
C GLN A 149 11.35 15.78 8.42
N GLU A 150 10.88 15.93 9.65
CA GLU A 150 11.51 16.81 10.63
C GLU A 150 12.11 15.97 11.76
N TYR A 151 13.35 16.20 12.08
CA TYR A 151 14.03 15.51 13.18
C TYR A 151 15.13 16.38 13.78
N PHE A 152 15.39 16.14 15.05
CA PHE A 152 16.44 16.79 15.79
C PHE A 152 17.56 15.81 16.13
N LEU A 153 18.79 16.28 16.12
CA LEU A 153 19.88 15.54 16.75
C LEU A 153 19.81 15.74 18.26
N VAL A 154 19.79 14.64 18.97
CA VAL A 154 19.72 14.61 20.43
C VAL A 154 20.90 13.80 20.96
N ASP A 155 21.52 14.25 22.04
CA ASP A 155 22.54 13.49 22.74
C ASP A 155 21.96 12.16 23.25
N ALA A 156 22.60 11.04 22.91
CA ALA A 156 22.07 9.72 23.22
C ALA A 156 21.96 9.48 24.74
N ALA A 157 22.95 9.91 25.52
CA ALA A 157 22.91 9.72 26.97
C ALA A 157 21.74 10.49 27.59
N LYS A 158 21.49 11.73 27.13
CA LYS A 158 20.34 12.52 27.60
C LYS A 158 19.01 11.96 27.13
N PHE A 159 18.97 11.33 25.96
CA PHE A 159 17.78 10.61 25.50
C PHE A 159 17.45 9.44 26.43
N GLU A 160 18.44 8.65 26.83
CA GLU A 160 18.29 7.50 27.72
C GLU A 160 17.87 7.89 29.16
N GLU A 161 18.09 9.12 29.60
CA GLU A 161 17.60 9.65 30.87
C GLU A 161 16.10 9.99 30.83
N ARG A 162 15.51 10.17 29.64
CA ARG A 162 14.14 10.62 29.44
C ARG A 162 13.21 9.44 29.20
N LYS A 163 12.48 9.05 30.24
CA LYS A 163 11.55 7.91 30.17
C LYS A 163 10.40 8.11 29.18
N ASP A 164 9.95 9.31 28.99
CA ASP A 164 8.94 9.66 27.99
C ASP A 164 9.45 9.37 26.56
N LEU A 165 10.69 9.74 26.25
CA LEU A 165 11.30 9.45 24.94
C LEU A 165 11.50 7.96 24.73
N ILE A 166 12.01 7.24 25.75
CA ILE A 166 12.27 5.79 25.66
C ILE A 166 10.96 5.01 25.47
N TYR A 167 9.95 5.30 26.27
CA TYR A 167 8.72 4.49 26.27
C TYR A 167 7.71 4.90 25.20
N THR A 168 7.68 6.16 24.79
CA THR A 168 6.65 6.67 23.86
C THR A 168 7.20 7.16 22.53
N GLY A 169 8.52 7.28 22.38
CA GLY A 169 9.16 7.81 21.17
C GLY A 169 8.93 9.31 20.97
N ARG A 170 8.40 10.03 21.97
CA ARG A 170 8.12 11.46 21.91
C ARG A 170 8.20 12.10 23.28
N THR A 171 8.33 13.42 23.31
CA THR A 171 8.15 14.18 24.55
C THR A 171 6.67 14.18 24.95
N LEU A 172 6.38 14.08 26.25
CA LEU A 172 5.03 14.26 26.79
C LEU A 172 4.72 15.72 27.07
N PHE A 173 5.74 16.47 27.47
CA PHE A 173 5.67 17.90 27.70
C PHE A 173 6.86 18.60 27.02
N GLY A 174 6.56 19.62 26.26
CA GLY A 174 7.58 20.47 25.63
C GLY A 174 7.74 20.29 24.16
#